data_1d5943613663f3a152b9e7ae9591e894
#
_entry.id   1d5943613663f3a152b9e7ae9591e894
#
_cell.length_a   1.000
_cell.length_b   1.000
_cell.length_c   1.000
_cell.angle_alpha   90.00
_cell.angle_beta   90.00
_cell.angle_gamma   90.00
#
_symmetry.space_group_name_H-M   'P 1'
#
loop_
_entity.id
_entity.type
_entity.pdbx_description
1 polymer ?
#
loop_
_entity_poly.entity_id
_entity_poly.type
_entity_poly.pdbx_seq_one_letter_code
_entity_poly.pdbx_strand_id
1 'polypeptide(L)'
;MDSIANPAARCSGEVKTVLVNFKVHVGTWPADLNLFVRRIMQIAQNAVAAFHYTLTDDQGQVIDSSEGREPLTYLHGSGQIVPGLEKQMEGRKSGDKFTADVAPEDGYGVHHAELMQEVPKEAFQGVEDIQPGMQFQGRGPQGEINVTVTKVEDGKVFIDGNHPLAGQTLHFAIEVTDVRAATEEELAHGHVHGAGGHHH
;
A
#
# COMPACT_ATOMS: atom_id res chain seq x y z
N MET A 1 -33.80 -17.30 -58.68
CA MET A 1 -34.56 -17.73 -57.51
C MET A 1 -33.59 -17.54 -56.31
N ASP A 2 -33.61 -16.44 -55.99
CA ASP A 2 -33.86 -15.50 -54.92
C ASP A 2 -32.76 -15.47 -53.86
N SER A 3 -31.95 -14.49 -54.08
CA SER A 3 -30.96 -13.94 -53.16
C SER A 3 -31.66 -13.32 -51.94
N ILE A 4 -31.30 -13.69 -50.73
CA ILE A 4 -31.72 -12.97 -49.53
C ILE A 4 -30.51 -12.22 -48.99
N ALA A 5 -30.53 -10.89 -49.14
CA ALA A 5 -29.54 -9.97 -48.62
C ALA A 5 -29.64 -9.83 -47.11
N ASN A 6 -28.48 -9.87 -46.44
CA ASN A 6 -28.31 -9.55 -45.02
C ASN A 6 -27.97 -8.06 -44.86
N PRO A 7 -28.75 -7.24 -44.14
CA PRO A 7 -28.38 -5.86 -43.84
C PRO A 7 -27.59 -5.81 -42.51
N ALA A 8 -26.28 -5.82 -42.62
CA ALA A 8 -25.41 -5.44 -41.52
C ALA A 8 -25.51 -3.92 -41.29
N ALA A 9 -26.28 -3.50 -40.30
CA ALA A 9 -26.30 -2.14 -39.81
C ALA A 9 -24.96 -1.77 -39.19
N ARG A 10 -24.17 -0.96 -39.91
CA ARG A 10 -23.02 -0.25 -39.35
C ARG A 10 -23.50 0.88 -38.45
N CYS A 11 -23.38 0.74 -37.14
CA CYS A 11 -23.35 1.88 -36.24
C CYS A 11 -21.92 2.40 -36.17
N SER A 12 -21.59 3.33 -37.07
CA SER A 12 -20.41 4.19 -36.97
C SER A 12 -20.77 5.37 -36.06
N GLY A 13 -20.67 5.19 -34.76
CA GLY A 13 -20.72 6.29 -33.82
C GLY A 13 -19.34 6.96 -33.80
N GLU A 14 -19.20 8.06 -34.55
CA GLU A 14 -18.06 8.97 -34.38
C GLU A 14 -18.10 9.56 -32.96
N VAL A 15 -17.19 9.12 -32.11
CA VAL A 15 -16.88 9.80 -30.84
C VAL A 15 -16.15 11.10 -31.20
N LYS A 16 -16.89 12.21 -31.28
CA LYS A 16 -16.29 13.54 -31.42
C LYS A 16 -15.56 13.85 -30.12
N THR A 17 -14.26 13.66 -30.14
CA THR A 17 -13.37 14.15 -29.06
C THR A 17 -13.41 15.67 -29.09
N VAL A 18 -14.20 16.28 -28.21
CA VAL A 18 -14.17 17.71 -27.98
C VAL A 18 -12.94 18.01 -27.11
N LEU A 19 -11.84 18.41 -27.75
CA LEU A 19 -10.70 19.00 -27.06
C LEU A 19 -11.12 20.37 -26.54
N VAL A 20 -11.61 20.42 -25.31
CA VAL A 20 -11.82 21.67 -24.59
C VAL A 20 -10.47 22.16 -24.10
N ASN A 21 -9.86 23.06 -24.88
CA ASN A 21 -8.64 23.78 -24.49
C ASN A 21 -9.00 24.78 -23.38
N PHE A 22 -8.99 24.33 -22.13
CA PHE A 22 -9.07 25.22 -20.97
C PHE A 22 -7.71 25.91 -20.79
N LYS A 23 -7.66 27.17 -21.20
CA LYS A 23 -6.59 28.07 -20.79
C LYS A 23 -6.79 28.34 -19.29
N VAL A 24 -6.07 27.60 -18.44
CA VAL A 24 -6.14 27.76 -16.98
C VAL A 24 -5.53 29.13 -16.63
N HIS A 25 -6.39 30.10 -16.39
CA HIS A 25 -5.98 31.31 -15.65
C HIS A 25 -5.81 30.89 -14.19
N VAL A 26 -4.63 31.15 -13.64
CA VAL A 26 -4.32 30.94 -12.22
C VAL A 26 -5.08 31.99 -11.41
N GLY A 27 -6.35 31.77 -11.19
CA GLY A 27 -7.21 32.56 -10.31
C GLY A 27 -7.69 31.66 -9.19
N THR A 28 -7.79 32.22 -8.00
CA THR A 28 -8.33 31.53 -6.81
C THR A 28 -9.75 31.04 -7.12
N TRP A 29 -9.88 29.72 -7.25
CA TRP A 29 -11.17 29.05 -7.45
C TRP A 29 -12.01 29.17 -6.17
N PRO A 30 -13.34 29.37 -6.26
CA PRO A 30 -14.19 29.32 -5.08
C PRO A 30 -14.08 27.95 -4.38
N ALA A 31 -14.15 27.95 -3.06
CA ALA A 31 -13.95 26.76 -2.23
C ALA A 31 -14.83 25.57 -2.65
N ASP A 32 -16.03 25.84 -3.14
CA ASP A 32 -16.99 24.82 -3.61
C ASP A 32 -16.51 24.06 -4.85
N LEU A 33 -15.80 24.75 -5.76
CA LEU A 33 -15.28 24.14 -6.97
C LEU A 33 -14.07 23.26 -6.68
N ASN A 34 -13.25 23.66 -5.70
CA ASN A 34 -12.13 22.86 -5.20
C ASN A 34 -12.60 21.56 -4.54
N LEU A 35 -13.71 21.61 -3.81
CA LEU A 35 -14.34 20.45 -3.19
C LEU A 35 -14.92 19.50 -4.25
N PHE A 36 -15.51 20.06 -5.31
CA PHE A 36 -16.06 19.28 -6.42
C PHE A 36 -14.98 18.58 -7.23
N VAL A 37 -13.87 19.26 -7.55
CA VAL A 37 -12.72 18.68 -8.26
C VAL A 37 -12.07 17.57 -7.45
N ARG A 38 -11.87 17.75 -6.14
CA ARG A 38 -11.36 16.68 -5.25
C ARG A 38 -12.24 15.44 -5.24
N ARG A 39 -13.56 15.61 -5.29
CA ARG A 39 -14.53 14.51 -5.26
C ARG A 39 -14.56 13.66 -6.53
N ILE A 40 -14.11 14.20 -7.67
CA ILE A 40 -14.05 13.48 -8.96
C ILE A 40 -12.65 12.99 -9.29
N MET A 41 -11.63 13.40 -8.52
CA MET A 41 -10.27 12.96 -8.74
C MET A 41 -10.11 11.51 -8.35
N GLN A 42 -9.53 10.72 -9.25
CA GLN A 42 -9.22 9.30 -9.03
C GLN A 42 -7.76 9.14 -8.68
N ILE A 43 -7.47 8.12 -7.88
CA ILE A 43 -6.11 7.70 -7.58
C ILE A 43 -5.48 7.19 -8.87
N ALA A 44 -4.39 7.82 -9.27
CA ALA A 44 -3.60 7.47 -10.45
C ALA A 44 -2.13 7.80 -10.16
N GLN A 45 -1.26 7.44 -11.09
CA GLN A 45 0.17 7.78 -11.00
C GLN A 45 0.38 9.25 -10.59
N ASN A 46 1.23 9.47 -9.60
CA ASN A 46 1.54 10.80 -9.05
C ASN A 46 0.36 11.51 -8.34
N ALA A 47 -0.67 10.78 -7.96
CA ALA A 47 -1.69 11.29 -7.04
C ALA A 47 -1.29 11.03 -5.59
N VAL A 48 -1.63 11.94 -4.71
CA VAL A 48 -1.56 11.74 -3.25
C VAL A 48 -2.93 11.30 -2.79
N ALA A 49 -2.98 10.16 -2.10
CA ALA A 49 -4.21 9.65 -1.51
C ALA A 49 -4.07 9.52 0.00
N ALA A 50 -5.14 9.85 0.71
CA ALA A 50 -5.29 9.63 2.14
C ALA A 50 -6.43 8.62 2.37
N PHE A 51 -6.22 7.66 3.25
CA PHE A 51 -7.21 6.64 3.54
C PHE A 51 -7.09 6.11 4.97
N HIS A 52 -8.22 5.67 5.51
CA HIS A 52 -8.26 4.83 6.70
C HIS A 52 -8.23 3.36 6.30
N TYR A 53 -7.63 2.54 7.15
CA TYR A 53 -7.57 1.11 6.94
C TYR A 53 -7.73 0.33 8.24
N THR A 54 -8.21 -0.88 8.10
CA THR A 54 -8.10 -1.94 9.10
C THR A 54 -7.54 -3.18 8.39
N LEU A 55 -6.42 -3.68 8.90
CA LEU A 55 -5.75 -4.87 8.41
C LEU A 55 -6.06 -6.04 9.32
N THR A 56 -6.55 -7.13 8.73
CA THR A 56 -6.82 -8.39 9.43
C THR A 56 -6.11 -9.56 8.76
N ASP A 57 -5.88 -10.61 9.53
CA ASP A 57 -5.43 -11.92 9.05
C ASP A 57 -6.59 -12.80 8.53
N ASP A 58 -6.26 -14.00 8.06
CA ASP A 58 -7.25 -15.02 7.59
C ASP A 58 -8.25 -15.45 8.69
N GLN A 59 -7.96 -15.19 9.96
CA GLN A 59 -8.82 -15.51 11.10
C GLN A 59 -9.71 -14.33 11.50
N GLY A 60 -9.57 -13.19 10.83
CA GLY A 60 -10.28 -11.94 11.13
C GLY A 60 -9.73 -11.19 12.34
N GLN A 61 -8.53 -11.57 12.83
CA GLN A 61 -7.87 -10.85 13.91
C GLN A 61 -7.26 -9.56 13.35
N VAL A 62 -7.53 -8.44 14.02
CA VAL A 62 -6.95 -7.14 13.64
C VAL A 62 -5.45 -7.15 13.95
N ILE A 63 -4.65 -6.95 12.89
CA ILE A 63 -3.19 -6.82 12.98
C ILE A 63 -2.81 -5.36 13.19
N ASP A 64 -3.41 -4.45 12.40
CA ASP A 64 -3.18 -3.01 12.51
C ASP A 64 -4.41 -2.24 12.01
N SER A 65 -4.56 -1.00 12.46
CA SER A 65 -5.64 -0.12 12.06
C SER A 65 -5.25 1.34 12.23
N SER A 66 -5.75 2.19 11.36
CA SER A 66 -5.69 3.65 11.51
C SER A 66 -6.88 4.23 12.29
N GLU A 67 -7.75 3.41 12.87
CA GLU A 67 -8.89 3.88 13.67
C GLU A 67 -8.41 4.70 14.88
N GLY A 68 -8.96 5.88 15.06
CA GLY A 68 -8.54 6.81 16.11
C GLY A 68 -7.21 7.52 15.86
N ARG A 69 -6.60 7.33 14.69
CA ARG A 69 -5.38 8.03 14.22
C ARG A 69 -5.67 8.83 12.95
N GLU A 70 -4.70 9.61 12.49
CA GLU A 70 -4.80 10.29 11.19
C GLU A 70 -4.81 9.27 10.04
N PRO A 71 -5.49 9.58 8.91
CA PRO A 71 -5.45 8.74 7.72
C PRO A 71 -4.01 8.56 7.23
N LEU A 72 -3.69 7.36 6.78
CA LEU A 72 -2.43 7.12 6.10
C LEU A 72 -2.44 7.85 4.77
N THR A 73 -1.40 8.67 4.54
CA THR A 73 -1.25 9.44 3.30
C THR A 73 -0.04 8.94 2.53
N TYR A 74 -0.19 8.68 1.23
CA TYR A 74 0.88 8.17 0.38
C TYR A 74 0.85 8.77 -1.03
N LEU A 75 2.00 8.72 -1.71
CA LEU A 75 2.14 9.08 -3.10
C LEU A 75 1.98 7.82 -3.96
N HIS A 76 0.94 7.77 -4.80
CA HIS A 76 0.65 6.61 -5.64
C HIS A 76 1.71 6.43 -6.75
N GLY A 77 2.21 5.22 -6.89
CA GLY A 77 3.29 4.88 -7.81
C GLY A 77 4.70 5.00 -7.22
N SER A 78 4.84 5.32 -5.93
CA SER A 78 6.13 5.42 -5.25
C SER A 78 6.52 4.18 -4.42
N GLY A 79 5.64 3.17 -4.35
CA GLY A 79 5.90 1.94 -3.57
C GLY A 79 5.90 2.14 -2.06
N GLN A 80 5.21 3.15 -1.54
CA GLN A 80 5.11 3.43 -0.10
C GLN A 80 4.18 2.48 0.65
N ILE A 81 3.31 1.79 -0.07
CA ILE A 81 2.42 0.75 0.45
C ILE A 81 2.65 -0.55 -0.29
N VAL A 82 2.15 -1.67 0.25
CA VAL A 82 2.34 -2.99 -0.39
C VAL A 82 1.76 -3.00 -1.80
N PRO A 83 2.48 -3.61 -2.78
CA PRO A 83 2.11 -3.53 -4.20
C PRO A 83 0.70 -4.01 -4.51
N GLY A 84 0.23 -5.05 -3.82
CA GLY A 84 -1.12 -5.59 -4.01
C GLY A 84 -2.22 -4.62 -3.58
N LEU A 85 -1.99 -3.83 -2.54
CA LEU A 85 -2.92 -2.78 -2.13
C LEU A 85 -2.84 -1.60 -3.09
N GLU A 86 -1.63 -1.17 -3.48
CA GLU A 86 -1.44 -0.04 -4.41
C GLU A 86 -2.19 -0.26 -5.72
N LYS A 87 -2.12 -1.46 -6.31
CA LYS A 87 -2.87 -1.84 -7.52
C LYS A 87 -4.40 -1.73 -7.34
N GLN A 88 -4.93 -2.10 -6.16
CA GLN A 88 -6.36 -2.07 -5.89
C GLN A 88 -6.88 -0.67 -5.52
N MET A 89 -5.98 0.23 -5.13
CA MET A 89 -6.28 1.65 -4.90
C MET A 89 -6.44 2.44 -6.21
N GLU A 90 -5.82 2.00 -7.30
CA GLU A 90 -5.88 2.69 -8.58
C GLU A 90 -7.33 2.88 -9.06
N GLY A 91 -7.65 4.07 -9.53
CA GLY A 91 -9.00 4.44 -10.01
C GLY A 91 -10.02 4.73 -8.90
N ARG A 92 -9.69 4.53 -7.63
CA ARG A 92 -10.57 4.89 -6.50
C ARG A 92 -10.60 6.39 -6.28
N LYS A 93 -11.62 6.87 -5.59
CA LYS A 93 -11.87 8.31 -5.30
C LYS A 93 -12.19 8.51 -3.83
N SER A 94 -12.09 9.76 -3.42
CA SER A 94 -12.52 10.17 -2.09
C SER A 94 -13.96 9.75 -1.80
N GLY A 95 -14.16 9.10 -0.66
CA GLY A 95 -15.44 8.54 -0.20
C GLY A 95 -15.64 7.06 -0.57
N ASP A 96 -14.79 6.46 -1.39
CA ASP A 96 -14.89 5.04 -1.71
C ASP A 96 -14.52 4.19 -0.49
N LYS A 97 -15.32 3.13 -0.27
CA LYS A 97 -15.07 2.09 0.73
C LYS A 97 -15.03 0.74 0.04
N PHE A 98 -14.00 -0.04 0.33
CA PHE A 98 -13.85 -1.36 -0.27
C PHE A 98 -12.96 -2.25 0.60
N THR A 99 -12.97 -3.55 0.31
CA THR A 99 -12.02 -4.51 0.86
C THR A 99 -11.00 -4.88 -0.21
N ALA A 100 -9.75 -5.07 0.21
CA ALA A 100 -8.65 -5.47 -0.65
C ALA A 100 -7.96 -6.68 -0.04
N ASP A 101 -7.95 -7.80 -0.77
CA ASP A 101 -7.21 -8.98 -0.39
C ASP A 101 -5.86 -8.95 -1.11
N VAL A 102 -4.78 -9.06 -0.35
CA VAL A 102 -3.41 -9.01 -0.86
C VAL A 102 -2.73 -10.33 -0.57
N ALA A 103 -2.39 -11.05 -1.63
CA ALA A 103 -1.63 -12.29 -1.53
C ALA A 103 -0.22 -12.05 -1.00
N PRO A 104 0.42 -13.05 -0.36
CA PRO A 104 1.75 -12.89 0.21
C PRO A 104 2.77 -12.29 -0.75
N GLU A 105 2.76 -12.71 -2.03
CA GLU A 105 3.70 -12.27 -3.07
C GLU A 105 3.59 -10.77 -3.38
N ASP A 106 2.38 -10.24 -3.30
CA ASP A 106 2.07 -8.82 -3.52
C ASP A 106 2.01 -8.01 -2.21
N GLY A 107 2.24 -8.69 -1.06
CA GLY A 107 2.28 -8.12 0.29
C GLY A 107 3.70 -8.06 0.86
N TYR A 108 3.90 -8.75 1.98
CA TYR A 108 5.20 -8.84 2.67
C TYR A 108 6.08 -10.02 2.22
N GLY A 109 5.74 -10.63 1.10
CA GLY A 109 6.46 -11.76 0.52
C GLY A 109 6.03 -13.13 1.05
N VAL A 110 6.44 -14.17 0.36
CA VAL A 110 6.26 -15.54 0.82
C VAL A 110 7.18 -15.84 2.00
N HIS A 111 6.78 -16.78 2.83
CA HIS A 111 7.62 -17.24 3.93
C HIS A 111 8.73 -18.17 3.41
N HIS A 112 9.98 -17.81 3.64
CA HIS A 112 11.18 -18.52 3.22
C HIS A 112 11.72 -19.37 4.36
N ALA A 113 11.63 -20.68 4.24
CA ALA A 113 12.12 -21.61 5.26
C ALA A 113 13.66 -21.53 5.48
N GLU A 114 14.41 -21.11 4.45
CA GLU A 114 15.86 -20.88 4.51
C GLU A 114 16.28 -19.70 5.38
N LEU A 115 15.34 -18.81 5.72
CA LEU A 115 15.58 -17.71 6.67
C LEU A 115 15.33 -18.13 8.13
N MET A 116 14.82 -19.34 8.34
CA MET A 116 14.75 -19.93 9.66
C MET A 116 16.08 -20.61 9.99
N GLN A 117 16.71 -20.19 11.07
CA GLN A 117 18.05 -20.70 11.47
C GLN A 117 18.08 -21.08 12.93
N GLU A 118 18.90 -22.08 13.22
CA GLU A 118 19.27 -22.48 14.57
C GLU A 118 20.60 -21.80 14.93
N VAL A 119 20.61 -21.03 16.01
CA VAL A 119 21.79 -20.30 16.47
C VAL A 119 22.07 -20.69 17.95
N PRO A 120 23.32 -20.98 18.34
CA PRO A 120 23.63 -21.25 19.73
C PRO A 120 23.36 -20.00 20.59
N LYS A 121 22.86 -20.21 21.83
CA LYS A 121 22.51 -19.12 22.76
C LYS A 121 23.68 -18.18 23.04
N GLU A 122 24.92 -18.70 23.01
CA GLU A 122 26.16 -17.95 23.21
C GLU A 122 26.41 -16.87 22.15
N ALA A 123 25.76 -16.96 20.99
CA ALA A 123 25.86 -15.93 19.94
C ALA A 123 25.15 -14.63 20.32
N PHE A 124 24.18 -14.68 21.23
CA PHE A 124 23.43 -13.54 21.74
C PHE A 124 24.13 -12.88 22.92
N GLN A 125 25.26 -12.23 22.66
CA GLN A 125 26.07 -11.61 23.69
C GLN A 125 25.31 -10.54 24.48
N GLY A 126 25.34 -10.63 25.80
CA GLY A 126 24.76 -9.64 26.71
C GLY A 126 23.25 -9.82 26.96
N VAL A 127 22.63 -10.89 26.47
CA VAL A 127 21.23 -11.21 26.74
C VAL A 127 21.15 -12.55 27.49
N GLU A 128 20.84 -12.47 28.79
CA GLU A 128 20.77 -13.69 29.64
C GLU A 128 19.44 -14.45 29.44
N ASP A 129 18.33 -13.74 29.25
CA ASP A 129 16.98 -14.31 29.13
C ASP A 129 16.40 -14.06 27.73
N ILE A 130 16.61 -15.04 26.84
CA ILE A 130 16.07 -15.00 25.47
C ILE A 130 14.72 -15.71 25.46
N GLN A 131 13.68 -15.03 25.00
CA GLN A 131 12.32 -15.55 24.93
C GLN A 131 11.75 -15.50 23.51
N PRO A 132 10.84 -16.42 23.15
CA PRO A 132 10.09 -16.34 21.90
C PRO A 132 9.40 -14.98 21.74
N GLY A 133 9.43 -14.41 20.53
CA GLY A 133 8.91 -13.08 20.20
C GLY A 133 9.93 -11.94 20.32
N MET A 134 11.09 -12.16 20.94
CA MET A 134 12.16 -11.14 20.95
C MET A 134 12.73 -10.94 19.55
N GLN A 135 13.05 -9.69 19.24
CA GLN A 135 13.65 -9.30 17.96
C GLN A 135 15.08 -8.87 18.16
N PHE A 136 15.96 -9.30 17.27
CA PHE A 136 17.36 -8.96 17.25
C PHE A 136 17.78 -8.50 15.87
N GLN A 137 18.76 -7.62 15.84
CA GLN A 137 19.45 -7.26 14.60
C GLN A 137 20.64 -8.20 14.41
N GLY A 138 20.63 -8.93 13.30
CA GLY A 138 21.71 -9.81 12.89
C GLY A 138 22.38 -9.31 11.61
N ARG A 139 23.53 -9.90 11.28
CA ARG A 139 24.19 -9.65 10.01
C ARG A 139 24.07 -10.90 9.12
N GLY A 140 23.25 -10.78 8.08
CA GLY A 140 23.11 -11.82 7.08
C GLY A 140 24.05 -11.64 5.88
N PRO A 141 24.02 -12.55 4.89
CA PRO A 141 24.84 -12.48 3.68
C PRO A 141 24.63 -11.23 2.84
N GLN A 142 23.45 -10.62 2.94
CA GLN A 142 23.04 -9.43 2.17
C GLN A 142 23.02 -8.13 3.00
N GLY A 143 23.53 -8.17 4.25
CA GLY A 143 23.57 -7.01 5.15
C GLY A 143 22.91 -7.26 6.50
N GLU A 144 22.48 -6.18 7.15
CA GLU A 144 21.75 -6.26 8.42
C GLU A 144 20.33 -6.80 8.19
N ILE A 145 19.93 -7.77 9.00
CA ILE A 145 18.60 -8.37 8.99
C ILE A 145 18.00 -8.32 10.41
N ASN A 146 16.72 -8.07 10.49
CA ASN A 146 15.97 -8.25 11.73
C ASN A 146 15.51 -9.71 11.80
N VAL A 147 15.76 -10.36 12.93
CA VAL A 147 15.34 -11.73 13.18
C VAL A 147 14.45 -11.79 14.41
N THR A 148 13.44 -12.63 14.37
CA THR A 148 12.54 -12.87 15.51
C THR A 148 12.84 -14.25 16.10
N VAL A 149 12.95 -14.34 17.42
CA VAL A 149 13.08 -15.63 18.11
C VAL A 149 11.74 -16.36 18.06
N THR A 150 11.72 -17.55 17.49
CA THR A 150 10.52 -18.38 17.40
C THR A 150 10.46 -19.41 18.53
N LYS A 151 11.63 -19.93 18.95
CA LYS A 151 11.74 -20.96 19.99
C LYS A 151 13.10 -20.91 20.68
N VAL A 152 13.14 -21.30 21.94
CA VAL A 152 14.40 -21.54 22.70
C VAL A 152 14.32 -22.92 23.29
N GLU A 153 15.28 -23.79 23.01
CA GLU A 153 15.33 -25.19 23.49
C GLU A 153 16.77 -25.67 23.52
N ASP A 154 17.14 -26.40 24.60
CA ASP A 154 18.42 -27.06 24.76
C ASP A 154 19.68 -26.20 24.48
N GLY A 155 19.66 -24.92 24.89
CA GLY A 155 20.78 -24.01 24.66
C GLY A 155 20.85 -23.47 23.22
N LYS A 156 19.83 -23.75 22.40
CA LYS A 156 19.67 -23.29 21.02
C LYS A 156 18.55 -22.32 20.92
N VAL A 157 18.70 -21.33 20.06
CA VAL A 157 17.72 -20.31 19.75
C VAL A 157 17.33 -20.48 18.29
N PHE A 158 16.06 -20.71 18.03
CA PHE A 158 15.52 -20.74 16.68
C PHE A 158 15.07 -19.33 16.32
N ILE A 159 15.58 -18.82 15.23
CA ILE A 159 15.31 -17.48 14.74
C ILE A 159 14.67 -17.55 13.36
N ASP A 160 13.83 -16.58 13.09
CA ASP A 160 13.18 -16.38 11.78
C ASP A 160 13.53 -14.99 11.26
N GLY A 161 14.14 -14.92 10.08
CA GLY A 161 14.50 -13.69 9.39
C GLY A 161 13.42 -13.21 8.40
N ASN A 162 12.28 -13.90 8.32
CA ASN A 162 11.15 -13.45 7.54
C ASN A 162 10.46 -12.24 8.17
N HIS A 163 9.77 -11.46 7.35
CA HIS A 163 8.86 -10.45 7.89
C HIS A 163 7.76 -11.15 8.73
N PRO A 164 7.32 -10.59 9.87
CA PRO A 164 6.28 -11.20 10.73
C PRO A 164 4.97 -11.55 10.01
N LEU A 165 4.66 -10.84 8.92
CA LEU A 165 3.47 -11.06 8.09
C LEU A 165 3.78 -11.78 6.76
N ALA A 166 5.00 -12.30 6.58
CA ALA A 166 5.33 -13.07 5.39
C ALA A 166 4.54 -14.37 5.33
N GLY A 167 4.08 -14.75 4.13
CA GLY A 167 3.29 -15.95 3.90
C GLY A 167 1.81 -15.84 4.31
N GLN A 168 1.38 -14.68 4.81
CA GLN A 168 -0.01 -14.44 5.18
C GLN A 168 -0.74 -13.64 4.11
N THR A 169 -1.99 -14.01 3.82
CA THR A 169 -2.90 -13.15 3.06
C THR A 169 -3.35 -12.00 3.94
N LEU A 170 -3.32 -10.80 3.41
CA LEU A 170 -3.67 -9.58 4.12
C LEU A 170 -5.03 -9.10 3.66
N HIS A 171 -5.94 -8.92 4.60
CA HIS A 171 -7.29 -8.41 4.32
C HIS A 171 -7.41 -6.98 4.82
N PHE A 172 -7.50 -6.04 3.89
CA PHE A 172 -7.65 -4.62 4.18
C PHE A 172 -9.10 -4.19 4.01
N ALA A 173 -9.68 -3.56 5.01
CA ALA A 173 -10.87 -2.73 4.87
C ALA A 173 -10.42 -1.27 4.73
N ILE A 174 -10.75 -0.64 3.61
CA ILE A 174 -10.24 0.69 3.21
C ILE A 174 -11.39 1.68 3.12
N GLU A 175 -11.14 2.91 3.59
CA GLU A 175 -11.96 4.09 3.35
C GLU A 175 -11.08 5.23 2.83
N VAL A 176 -11.24 5.58 1.56
CA VAL A 176 -10.50 6.69 0.94
C VAL A 176 -11.08 8.01 1.42
N THR A 177 -10.27 8.82 2.09
CA THR A 177 -10.72 10.11 2.67
C THR A 177 -10.45 11.29 1.75
N ASP A 178 -9.30 11.32 1.09
CA ASP A 178 -8.94 12.41 0.17
C ASP A 178 -8.09 11.90 -1.00
N VAL A 179 -8.22 12.56 -2.14
CA VAL A 179 -7.37 12.36 -3.32
C VAL A 179 -7.03 13.71 -3.91
N ARG A 180 -5.75 13.99 -4.12
CA ARG A 180 -5.25 15.22 -4.71
C ARG A 180 -4.05 14.99 -5.64
N ALA A 181 -3.73 15.95 -6.46
CA ALA A 181 -2.45 15.93 -7.19
C ALA A 181 -1.28 16.08 -6.21
N ALA A 182 -0.16 15.42 -6.49
CA ALA A 182 1.07 15.67 -5.79
C ALA A 182 1.65 17.04 -6.17
N THR A 183 2.37 17.65 -5.24
CA THR A 183 3.15 18.86 -5.52
C THR A 183 4.47 18.48 -6.23
N GLU A 184 5.12 19.46 -6.85
CA GLU A 184 6.43 19.23 -7.50
C GLU A 184 7.48 18.77 -6.48
N GLU A 185 7.42 19.25 -5.25
CA GLU A 185 8.33 18.87 -4.16
C GLU A 185 8.09 17.40 -3.73
N GLU A 186 6.82 16.97 -3.59
CA GLU A 186 6.46 15.60 -3.25
C GLU A 186 6.91 14.62 -4.34
N LEU A 187 6.78 15.01 -5.62
CA LEU A 187 7.26 14.22 -6.74
C LEU A 187 8.80 14.14 -6.78
N ALA A 188 9.48 15.24 -6.48
CA ALA A 188 10.94 15.28 -6.46
C ALA A 188 11.52 14.42 -5.32
N HIS A 189 10.87 14.40 -4.17
CA HIS A 189 11.32 13.65 -2.99
C HIS A 189 10.77 12.21 -2.95
N GLY A 190 9.74 11.90 -3.75
CA GLY A 190 9.10 10.57 -3.78
C GLY A 190 8.28 10.24 -2.53
N HIS A 191 7.97 11.23 -1.69
CA HIS A 191 7.15 11.05 -0.50
C HIS A 191 6.30 12.29 -0.19
N VAL A 192 5.21 12.05 0.53
CA VAL A 192 4.27 13.10 0.92
C VAL A 192 4.82 13.84 2.14
N HIS A 193 4.82 15.17 2.08
CA HIS A 193 5.05 16.00 3.25
C HIS A 193 3.72 16.13 3.99
N GLY A 194 3.62 15.54 5.19
CA GLY A 194 2.46 15.69 6.06
C GLY A 194 2.23 17.16 6.42
N ALA A 195 0.98 17.56 6.70
CA ALA A 195 0.60 18.92 7.10
C ALA A 195 1.25 19.42 8.40
N GLY A 196 2.15 18.63 9.00
CA GLY A 196 2.95 18.95 10.19
C GLY A 196 4.43 18.73 9.91
N GLY A 197 5.01 19.41 8.92
CA GLY A 197 6.44 19.31 8.59
C GLY A 197 7.32 19.48 9.83
N HIS A 198 7.89 18.39 10.32
CA HIS A 198 9.00 18.42 11.25
C HIS A 198 10.28 18.59 10.43
N HIS A 199 10.79 19.81 10.42
CA HIS A 199 12.17 20.07 10.03
C HIS A 199 13.08 19.40 11.09
N HIS A 200 13.86 18.43 10.64
CA HIS A 200 15.07 17.98 11.34
C HIS A 200 16.28 18.68 10.78
#